data_ea5634d2958a04b9deb66d78072bb9e0
#
_entry.id   ea5634d2958a04b9deb66d78072bb9e0
#
_cell.length_a   1.000
_cell.length_b   1.000
_cell.length_c   1.000
_cell.angle_alpha   90.00
_cell.angle_beta   90.00
_cell.angle_gamma   90.00
#
_symmetry.space_group_name_H-M   'P 1'
#
loop_
_entity.id
_entity.type
_entity.pdbx_description
1 polymer ?
#
loop_
_entity_poly.entity_id
_entity_poly.type
_entity_poly.pdbx_seq_one_letter_code
_entity_poly.pdbx_strand_id
1 'polypeptide(L)'
;NFMPEEEFVSLILSQMLACPPERLEWLAGRLQHANEISLGRRIKKIIEPFKQHLGSSDERSTLCRKIVITRNYLTHYSEENKGESAKGRDLWLLCIRMEAIFQLHLLMQIGFTDEEISGVLNGRSSLRKKLDEK
;
A
#
# COMPACT_ATOMS: atom_id res chain seq x y z
N ASN A 1 -12.76 -4.28 0.01
CA ASN A 1 -13.43 -4.08 -1.29
C ASN A 1 -13.67 -2.59 -1.55
N PHE A 2 -13.82 -2.22 -2.82
CA PHE A 2 -14.09 -0.85 -3.24
C PHE A 2 -15.54 -0.45 -3.00
N MET A 3 -16.46 -1.38 -3.19
CA MET A 3 -17.90 -1.24 -2.96
C MET A 3 -18.47 -2.50 -2.31
N PRO A 4 -19.72 -2.46 -1.76
CA PRO A 4 -20.40 -3.64 -1.26
C PRO A 4 -20.47 -4.76 -2.31
N GLU A 5 -20.39 -6.00 -1.87
CA GLU A 5 -20.35 -7.17 -2.77
C GLU A 5 -21.59 -7.29 -3.65
N GLU A 6 -22.78 -7.05 -3.06
CA GLU A 6 -24.05 -7.12 -3.78
C GLU A 6 -24.16 -6.07 -4.90
N GLU A 7 -23.70 -4.84 -4.62
CA GLU A 7 -23.67 -3.76 -5.60
C GLU A 7 -22.66 -4.09 -6.73
N PHE A 8 -21.51 -4.63 -6.39
CA PHE A 8 -20.51 -5.06 -7.36
C PHE A 8 -21.01 -6.17 -8.27
N VAL A 9 -21.65 -7.21 -7.70
CA VAL A 9 -22.25 -8.32 -8.47
C VAL A 9 -23.31 -7.80 -9.42
N SER A 10 -24.19 -6.90 -8.96
CA SER A 10 -25.21 -6.28 -9.81
C SER A 10 -24.60 -5.51 -10.98
N LEU A 11 -23.56 -4.73 -10.72
CA LEU A 11 -22.82 -3.99 -11.75
C LEU A 11 -22.19 -4.94 -12.77
N ILE A 12 -21.51 -6.01 -12.31
CA ILE A 12 -20.91 -7.01 -13.20
C ILE A 12 -21.97 -7.65 -14.10
N LEU A 13 -23.09 -8.12 -13.52
CA LEU A 13 -24.15 -8.75 -14.29
C LEU A 13 -24.69 -7.83 -15.38
N SER A 14 -24.90 -6.54 -15.08
CA SER A 14 -25.37 -5.58 -16.07
C SER A 14 -24.38 -5.39 -17.24
N GLN A 15 -23.09 -5.39 -16.96
CA GLN A 15 -22.05 -5.28 -18.00
C GLN A 15 -21.86 -6.57 -18.79
N MET A 16 -21.99 -7.73 -18.15
CA MET A 16 -21.89 -9.02 -18.84
C MET A 16 -23.04 -9.23 -19.82
N LEU A 17 -24.26 -8.78 -19.50
CA LEU A 17 -25.41 -8.85 -20.41
C LEU A 17 -25.22 -8.04 -21.70
N ALA A 18 -24.45 -6.97 -21.64
CA ALA A 18 -24.12 -6.11 -22.79
C ALA A 18 -22.88 -6.60 -23.59
N CYS A 19 -22.16 -7.60 -23.09
CA CYS A 19 -20.92 -8.08 -23.70
C CYS A 19 -21.21 -9.14 -24.77
N PRO A 20 -20.57 -9.05 -25.97
CA PRO A 20 -20.66 -10.11 -26.96
C PRO A 20 -20.16 -11.44 -26.40
N PRO A 21 -20.85 -12.58 -26.74
CA PRO A 21 -20.54 -13.89 -26.14
C PRO A 21 -19.06 -14.30 -26.28
N GLU A 22 -18.43 -13.99 -27.38
CA GLU A 22 -17.02 -14.29 -27.67
C GLU A 22 -16.02 -13.55 -26.77
N ARG A 23 -16.47 -12.52 -26.04
CA ARG A 23 -15.64 -11.71 -25.11
C ARG A 23 -15.97 -11.93 -23.65
N LEU A 24 -16.96 -12.74 -23.33
CA LEU A 24 -17.42 -12.94 -21.94
C LEU A 24 -16.32 -13.50 -21.03
N GLU A 25 -15.57 -14.49 -21.50
CA GLU A 25 -14.47 -15.09 -20.72
C GLU A 25 -13.36 -14.06 -20.43
N TRP A 26 -12.98 -13.28 -21.43
CA TRP A 26 -12.03 -12.19 -21.26
C TRP A 26 -12.54 -11.14 -20.25
N LEU A 27 -13.81 -10.73 -20.37
CA LEU A 27 -14.43 -9.76 -19.46
C LEU A 27 -14.50 -10.30 -18.03
N ALA A 28 -14.93 -11.54 -17.83
CA ALA A 28 -14.99 -12.19 -16.53
C ALA A 28 -13.61 -12.20 -15.84
N GLY A 29 -12.54 -12.54 -16.58
CA GLY A 29 -11.17 -12.51 -16.07
C GLY A 29 -10.72 -11.10 -15.67
N ARG A 30 -11.16 -10.05 -16.38
CA ARG A 30 -10.85 -8.66 -16.03
C ARG A 30 -11.62 -8.17 -14.80
N LEU A 31 -12.84 -8.62 -14.61
CA LEU A 31 -13.70 -8.20 -13.51
C LEU A 31 -13.44 -8.99 -12.21
N GLN A 32 -12.79 -10.13 -12.26
CA GLN A 32 -12.53 -11.00 -11.10
C GLN A 32 -11.92 -10.25 -9.90
N HIS A 33 -11.06 -9.25 -10.15
CA HIS A 33 -10.39 -8.46 -9.12
C HIS A 33 -10.79 -6.97 -9.14
N ALA A 34 -11.82 -6.61 -9.90
CA ALA A 34 -12.18 -5.20 -10.09
C ALA A 34 -12.70 -4.52 -8.81
N ASN A 35 -13.27 -5.31 -7.87
CA ASN A 35 -13.71 -4.80 -6.55
C ASN A 35 -12.58 -4.72 -5.52
N GLU A 36 -11.37 -5.12 -5.85
CA GLU A 36 -10.25 -5.05 -4.92
C GLU A 36 -9.70 -3.63 -4.78
N ILE A 37 -9.47 -3.24 -3.52
CA ILE A 37 -8.77 -1.98 -3.26
C ILE A 37 -7.34 -2.11 -3.75
N SER A 38 -6.90 -1.20 -4.61
CA SER A 38 -5.54 -1.19 -5.16
C SER A 38 -4.48 -1.19 -4.06
N LEU A 39 -3.32 -1.80 -4.33
CA LEU A 39 -2.20 -1.84 -3.40
C LEU A 39 -1.83 -0.42 -2.89
N GLY A 40 -1.80 0.57 -3.78
CA GLY A 40 -1.51 1.95 -3.39
C GLY A 40 -2.48 2.52 -2.35
N ARG A 41 -3.79 2.23 -2.50
CA ARG A 41 -4.80 2.62 -1.50
C ARG A 41 -4.63 1.85 -0.18
N ARG A 42 -4.28 0.56 -0.24
CA ARG A 42 -3.98 -0.25 0.98
C ARG A 42 -2.78 0.32 1.74
N ILE A 43 -1.69 0.63 1.05
CA ILE A 43 -0.51 1.25 1.66
C ILE A 43 -0.83 2.62 2.27
N LYS A 44 -1.59 3.47 1.57
CA LYS A 44 -2.03 4.76 2.14
C LYS A 44 -2.82 4.58 3.44
N LYS A 45 -3.73 3.61 3.51
CA LYS A 45 -4.47 3.30 4.75
C LYS A 45 -3.55 2.82 5.88
N ILE A 46 -2.51 2.06 5.56
CA ILE A 46 -1.53 1.57 6.55
C ILE A 46 -0.71 2.73 7.13
N ILE A 47 -0.31 3.71 6.35
CA ILE A 47 0.51 4.83 6.82
C ILE A 47 -0.29 5.98 7.44
N GLU A 48 -1.60 6.07 7.16
CA GLU A 48 -2.45 7.18 7.60
C GLU A 48 -2.44 7.43 9.12
N PRO A 49 -2.51 6.40 10.01
CA PRO A 49 -2.44 6.62 11.45
C PRO A 49 -1.16 7.34 11.91
N PHE A 50 -0.07 7.16 11.18
CA PHE A 50 1.26 7.68 11.53
C PHE A 50 1.69 8.87 10.68
N LYS A 51 0.79 9.48 9.94
CA LYS A 51 1.08 10.55 8.96
C LYS A 51 1.89 11.71 9.53
N GLN A 52 1.67 12.08 10.79
CA GLN A 52 2.40 13.15 11.48
C GLN A 52 3.88 12.84 11.69
N HIS A 53 4.26 11.57 11.65
CA HIS A 53 5.63 11.09 11.87
C HIS A 53 6.36 10.71 10.58
N LEU A 54 5.65 10.71 9.43
CA LEU A 54 6.13 10.24 8.14
C LEU A 54 6.43 11.36 7.13
N GLY A 55 6.59 12.58 7.62
CA GLY A 55 6.91 13.74 6.80
C GLY A 55 5.70 14.39 6.12
N SER A 56 5.95 15.17 5.08
CA SER A 56 4.95 15.90 4.30
C SER A 56 4.02 14.95 3.49
N SER A 57 2.93 15.51 2.96
CA SER A 57 2.03 14.78 2.06
C SER A 57 2.77 14.21 0.85
N ASP A 58 3.70 14.99 0.28
CA ASP A 58 4.47 14.61 -0.91
C ASP A 58 5.48 13.50 -0.59
N GLU A 59 6.15 13.57 0.56
CA GLU A 59 7.05 12.51 1.02
C GLU A 59 6.29 11.19 1.25
N ARG A 60 5.10 11.24 1.87
CA ARG A 60 4.23 10.06 2.05
C ARG A 60 3.74 9.49 0.72
N SER A 61 3.37 10.36 -0.22
CA SER A 61 2.93 9.94 -1.56
C SER A 61 4.07 9.27 -2.32
N THR A 62 5.28 9.83 -2.23
CA THR A 62 6.51 9.26 -2.81
C THR A 62 6.84 7.90 -2.19
N LEU A 63 6.75 7.78 -0.86
CA LEU A 63 6.95 6.51 -0.16
C LEU A 63 5.96 5.45 -0.66
N CYS A 64 4.65 5.76 -0.70
CA CYS A 64 3.63 4.86 -1.19
C CYS A 64 3.91 4.40 -2.63
N ARG A 65 4.23 5.33 -3.53
CA ARG A 65 4.56 5.04 -4.91
C ARG A 65 5.78 4.13 -5.01
N LYS A 66 6.83 4.41 -4.24
CA LYS A 66 8.06 3.61 -4.24
C LYS A 66 7.81 2.18 -3.78
N ILE A 67 7.00 1.98 -2.74
CA ILE A 67 6.59 0.66 -2.25
C ILE A 67 5.86 -0.11 -3.36
N VAL A 68 4.84 0.52 -3.97
CA VAL A 68 4.02 -0.12 -5.01
C VAL A 68 4.85 -0.53 -6.22
N ILE A 69 5.67 0.38 -6.74
CA ILE A 69 6.52 0.14 -7.92
C ILE A 69 7.52 -0.97 -7.63
N THR A 70 8.20 -0.90 -6.46
CA THR A 70 9.19 -1.91 -6.06
C THR A 70 8.56 -3.29 -5.91
N ARG A 71 7.42 -3.38 -5.23
CA ARG A 71 6.70 -4.66 -5.08
C ARG A 71 6.28 -5.21 -6.43
N ASN A 72 5.71 -4.39 -7.31
CA ASN A 72 5.26 -4.82 -8.63
C ASN A 72 6.44 -5.29 -9.49
N TYR A 73 7.57 -4.59 -9.44
CA TYR A 73 8.78 -5.05 -10.11
C TYR A 73 9.26 -6.41 -9.58
N LEU A 74 9.34 -6.58 -8.26
CA LEU A 74 9.83 -7.81 -7.65
C LEU A 74 8.90 -9.02 -7.86
N THR A 75 7.60 -8.79 -8.06
CA THR A 75 6.62 -9.88 -8.27
C THR A 75 6.38 -10.20 -9.74
N HIS A 76 6.45 -9.23 -10.64
CA HIS A 76 6.09 -9.39 -12.05
C HIS A 76 7.26 -9.17 -13.01
N TYR A 77 8.41 -8.72 -12.50
CA TYR A 77 9.62 -8.40 -13.28
C TYR A 77 9.33 -7.48 -14.48
N SER A 78 8.35 -6.55 -14.33
CA SER A 78 7.97 -5.66 -15.41
C SER A 78 9.10 -4.65 -15.72
N GLU A 79 9.58 -4.63 -16.97
CA GLU A 79 10.65 -3.72 -17.40
C GLU A 79 10.27 -2.24 -17.19
N GLU A 80 8.99 -1.89 -17.30
CA GLU A 80 8.47 -0.55 -17.03
C GLU A 80 8.79 -0.05 -15.63
N ASN A 81 8.73 -0.94 -14.63
CA ASN A 81 8.97 -0.61 -13.22
C ASN A 81 10.45 -0.70 -12.82
N LYS A 82 11.32 -1.27 -13.66
CA LYS A 82 12.72 -1.56 -13.37
C LYS A 82 13.54 -0.30 -13.03
N GLY A 83 13.30 0.78 -13.75
CA GLY A 83 14.03 2.05 -13.57
C GLY A 83 13.68 2.78 -12.27
N GLU A 84 12.42 2.70 -11.85
CA GLU A 84 11.91 3.40 -10.67
C GLU A 84 11.87 2.54 -9.40
N SER A 85 12.04 1.21 -9.52
CA SER A 85 12.06 0.30 -8.37
C SER A 85 13.27 0.55 -7.47
N ALA A 86 13.10 0.35 -6.17
CA ALA A 86 14.20 0.41 -5.21
C ALA A 86 15.13 -0.79 -5.41
N LYS A 87 16.46 -0.56 -5.34
CA LYS A 87 17.49 -1.58 -5.49
C LYS A 87 18.62 -1.35 -4.48
N GLY A 88 19.34 -2.41 -4.15
CA GLY A 88 20.50 -2.31 -3.28
C GLY A 88 20.19 -1.59 -1.96
N ARG A 89 20.93 -0.52 -1.67
CA ARG A 89 20.74 0.28 -0.45
C ARG A 89 19.33 0.89 -0.36
N ASP A 90 18.77 1.39 -1.45
CA ASP A 90 17.44 2.00 -1.44
C ASP A 90 16.35 0.98 -1.09
N LEU A 91 16.48 -0.26 -1.56
CA LEU A 91 15.58 -1.33 -1.20
C LEU A 91 15.69 -1.68 0.29
N TRP A 92 16.91 -1.74 0.81
CA TRP A 92 17.15 -1.98 2.23
C TRP A 92 16.54 -0.88 3.11
N LEU A 93 16.75 0.40 2.76
CA LEU A 93 16.14 1.54 3.45
C LEU A 93 14.61 1.49 3.40
N LEU A 94 14.04 1.14 2.25
CA LEU A 94 12.59 0.98 2.10
C LEU A 94 12.05 -0.12 3.02
N CYS A 95 12.73 -1.26 3.11
CA CYS A 95 12.37 -2.36 4.00
C CYS A 95 12.43 -1.95 5.47
N ILE A 96 13.47 -1.23 5.89
CA ILE A 96 13.61 -0.72 7.27
C ILE A 96 12.46 0.23 7.64
N ARG A 97 12.09 1.15 6.73
CA ARG A 97 10.96 2.05 6.95
C ARG A 97 9.63 1.29 7.05
N MET A 98 9.42 0.30 6.19
CA MET A 98 8.22 -0.55 6.26
C MET A 98 8.17 -1.37 7.54
N GLU A 99 9.30 -1.93 7.98
CA GLU A 99 9.41 -2.62 9.26
C GLU A 99 9.04 -1.70 10.43
N ALA A 100 9.54 -0.46 10.44
CA ALA A 100 9.19 0.50 11.49
C ALA A 100 7.69 0.81 11.50
N ILE A 101 7.06 1.02 10.33
CA ILE A 101 5.61 1.22 10.23
C ILE A 101 4.85 0.00 10.76
N PHE A 102 5.30 -1.21 10.44
CA PHE A 102 4.70 -2.45 10.95
C PHE A 102 4.82 -2.53 12.49
N GLN A 103 5.98 -2.20 13.05
CA GLN A 103 6.18 -2.15 14.51
C GLN A 103 5.26 -1.14 15.19
N LEU A 104 4.99 0.03 14.56
CA LEU A 104 4.02 1.00 15.07
C LEU A 104 2.60 0.44 15.10
N HIS A 105 2.18 -0.31 14.07
CA HIS A 105 0.90 -1.01 14.08
C HIS A 105 0.81 -2.06 15.18
N LEU A 106 1.90 -2.80 15.45
CA LEU A 106 1.92 -3.75 16.57
C LEU A 106 1.73 -3.03 17.89
N LEU A 107 2.39 -1.88 18.13
CA LEU A 107 2.19 -1.08 19.34
C LEU A 107 0.72 -0.68 19.50
N MET A 108 0.05 -0.21 18.44
CA MET A 108 -1.39 0.08 18.49
C MET A 108 -2.21 -1.16 18.84
N GLN A 109 -1.89 -2.32 18.26
CA GLN A 109 -2.63 -3.57 18.52
C GLN A 109 -2.51 -4.06 19.95
N ILE A 110 -1.39 -3.81 20.62
CA ILE A 110 -1.18 -4.17 22.02
C ILE A 110 -1.66 -3.07 23.01
N GLY A 111 -2.31 -2.01 22.48
CA GLY A 111 -3.04 -1.03 23.27
C GLY A 111 -2.31 0.29 23.54
N PHE A 112 -1.19 0.56 22.86
CA PHE A 112 -0.55 1.88 22.97
C PHE A 112 -1.43 2.95 22.36
N THR A 113 -1.59 4.06 23.06
CA THR A 113 -2.28 5.26 22.58
C THR A 113 -1.43 6.04 21.57
N ASP A 114 -2.05 6.96 20.84
CA ASP A 114 -1.34 7.84 19.90
C ASP A 114 -0.31 8.73 20.63
N GLU A 115 -0.59 9.17 21.87
CA GLU A 115 0.32 9.93 22.70
C GLU A 115 1.56 9.12 23.10
N GLU A 116 1.37 7.86 23.51
CA GLU A 116 2.47 6.96 23.86
C GLU A 116 3.35 6.63 22.65
N ILE A 117 2.74 6.38 21.48
CA ILE A 117 3.46 6.17 20.22
C ILE A 117 4.25 7.43 19.85
N SER A 118 3.64 8.61 19.96
CA SER A 118 4.32 9.88 19.74
C SER A 118 5.47 10.09 20.72
N GLY A 119 5.30 9.71 21.98
CA GLY A 119 6.35 9.72 22.99
C GLY A 119 7.55 8.84 22.61
N VAL A 120 7.30 7.62 22.12
CA VAL A 120 8.33 6.71 21.60
C VAL A 120 9.08 7.32 20.42
N LEU A 121 8.36 8.00 19.50
CA LEU A 121 8.92 8.57 18.27
C LEU A 121 9.60 9.95 18.49
N ASN A 122 9.20 10.72 19.49
CA ASN A 122 9.82 12.01 19.80
C ASN A 122 11.22 11.89 20.44
N GLY A 123 11.54 10.70 20.96
CA GLY A 123 12.87 10.40 21.49
C GLY A 123 13.86 9.95 20.41
N ARG A 124 15.11 9.71 20.81
CA ARG A 124 16.14 9.07 19.94
C ARG A 124 15.92 7.54 19.88
N SER A 125 14.69 7.10 19.68
CA SER A 125 14.37 5.68 19.59
C SER A 125 14.92 5.04 18.32
N SER A 126 15.12 3.74 18.33
CA SER A 126 15.49 2.97 17.14
C SER A 126 14.42 3.05 16.06
N LEU A 127 13.13 3.13 16.45
CA LEU A 127 12.00 3.31 15.52
C LEU A 127 12.09 4.66 14.81
N ARG A 128 12.37 5.75 15.51
CA ARG A 128 12.52 7.08 14.90
C ARG A 128 13.66 7.08 13.88
N LYS A 129 14.81 6.51 14.24
CA LYS A 129 15.95 6.39 13.31
C LYS A 129 15.56 5.64 12.04
N LYS A 130 14.87 4.50 12.14
CA LYS A 130 14.41 3.71 11.00
C LYS A 130 13.45 4.49 10.08
N LEU A 131 12.61 5.37 10.63
CA LEU A 131 11.70 6.21 9.85
C LEU A 131 12.43 7.35 9.12
N ASP A 132 13.48 7.89 9.70
CA ASP A 132 14.23 9.05 9.19
C ASP A 132 15.38 8.65 8.26
N GLU A 133 15.79 7.39 8.20
CA GLU A 133 16.84 6.93 7.27
C GLU A 133 16.44 7.20 5.81
N LYS A 134 17.32 7.90 5.08
CA LYS A 134 17.15 8.32 3.66
C LYS A 134 18.30 7.78 2.81
#